data_c819a74e5fd06d5d5fc541b8d488566b
#
_entry.id   c819a74e5fd06d5d5fc541b8d488566b
#
_cell.length_a   1.000
_cell.length_b   1.000
_cell.length_c   1.000
_cell.angle_alpha   90.00
_cell.angle_beta   90.00
_cell.angle_gamma   90.00
#
_symmetry.space_group_name_H-M   'P 1'
#
loop_
_entity.id
_entity.type
_entity.pdbx_description
1 polymer ?
#
loop_
_entity_poly.entity_id
_entity_poly.type
_entity_poly.pdbx_seq_one_letter_code
_entity_poly.pdbx_strand_id
1 'polypeptide(L)'
;MGVDTVISTVMGNPQLRLIEAAVQCRVRRFAPAEFEGQPGLRGQNTLLDRGRNSALALLHHYRGHIQYTVFVCGILYERFSVNGMMSHRLGVNSGYGSEGEFIADPRQMTSMAPIYDAANNLSSICLTSAYDVAQFVVRALDMPTWPSEMSMCGERMTVHTLVETIRACRSKYT
;
A
#
# COMPACT_ATOMS: atom_id res chain seq x y z
N MET A 1 21.65 0.69 -23.32
CA MET A 1 20.22 0.40 -23.02
C MET A 1 19.99 0.82 -21.60
N GLY A 2 19.10 1.78 -21.34
CA GLY A 2 18.89 2.37 -20.02
C GLY A 2 17.57 1.88 -19.38
N VAL A 3 17.44 2.08 -18.07
CA VAL A 3 16.19 1.89 -17.34
C VAL A 3 15.30 3.12 -17.55
N ASP A 4 14.07 2.95 -18.02
CA ASP A 4 13.12 4.05 -18.22
C ASP A 4 12.29 4.32 -16.95
N THR A 5 11.84 3.26 -16.30
CA THR A 5 10.92 3.34 -15.16
C THR A 5 11.37 2.39 -14.05
N VAL A 6 11.29 2.83 -12.81
CA VAL A 6 11.56 2.03 -11.61
C VAL A 6 10.27 1.95 -10.78
N ILE A 7 9.85 0.74 -10.46
CA ILE A 7 8.81 0.45 -9.48
C ILE A 7 9.49 -0.13 -8.24
N SER A 8 9.52 0.62 -7.15
CA SER A 8 10.19 0.21 -5.92
C SER A 8 9.26 -0.60 -5.03
N THR A 9 9.78 -1.69 -4.47
CA THR A 9 9.13 -2.46 -3.40
C THR A 9 9.98 -2.49 -2.12
N VAL A 10 11.08 -1.73 -2.11
CA VAL A 10 11.95 -1.59 -0.94
C VAL A 10 11.66 -0.29 -0.20
N MET A 11 11.84 -0.28 1.12
CA MET A 11 11.54 0.84 2.00
C MET A 11 12.77 1.32 2.77
N GLY A 12 12.68 2.47 3.40
CA GLY A 12 13.74 3.05 4.22
C GLY A 12 14.96 3.50 3.43
N ASN A 13 16.15 3.43 4.03
CA ASN A 13 17.39 3.89 3.41
C ASN A 13 17.71 3.27 2.05
N PRO A 14 17.47 1.96 1.79
CA PRO A 14 17.66 1.41 0.45
C PRO A 14 16.83 2.11 -0.61
N GLN A 15 15.57 2.51 -0.30
CA GLN A 15 14.74 3.24 -1.25
C GLN A 15 15.29 4.65 -1.53
N LEU A 16 15.78 5.36 -0.52
CA LEU A 16 16.39 6.69 -0.72
C LEU A 16 17.58 6.61 -1.67
N ARG A 17 18.47 5.65 -1.47
CA ARG A 17 19.61 5.42 -2.37
C ARG A 17 19.18 5.02 -3.78
N LEU A 18 18.11 4.24 -3.91
CA LEU A 18 17.55 3.87 -5.22
C LEU A 18 17.00 5.09 -5.96
N ILE A 19 16.35 6.02 -5.25
CA ILE A 19 15.87 7.28 -5.83
C ILE A 19 17.04 8.12 -6.34
N GLU A 20 18.09 8.31 -5.51
CA GLU A 20 19.29 9.05 -5.90
C GLU A 20 19.95 8.43 -7.14
N ALA A 21 20.12 7.11 -7.15
CA ALA A 21 20.68 6.39 -8.29
C ALA A 21 19.81 6.55 -9.56
N ALA A 22 18.48 6.49 -9.42
CA ALA A 22 17.54 6.68 -10.52
C ALA A 22 17.68 8.09 -11.13
N VAL A 23 17.82 9.12 -10.30
CA VAL A 23 18.04 10.50 -10.75
C VAL A 23 19.40 10.64 -11.47
N GLN A 24 20.47 10.09 -10.91
CA GLN A 24 21.80 10.11 -11.53
C GLN A 24 21.84 9.39 -12.88
N CYS A 25 21.12 8.28 -13.00
CA CYS A 25 20.98 7.51 -14.24
C CYS A 25 19.96 8.09 -15.22
N ARG A 26 19.35 9.24 -14.91
CA ARG A 26 18.31 9.88 -15.72
C ARG A 26 17.13 8.97 -16.03
N VAL A 27 16.71 8.17 -15.05
CA VAL A 27 15.48 7.40 -15.12
C VAL A 27 14.31 8.36 -15.26
N ARG A 28 13.41 8.10 -16.20
CA ARG A 28 12.30 9.00 -16.48
C ARG A 28 11.23 8.98 -15.39
N ARG A 29 10.94 7.80 -14.81
CA ARG A 29 9.83 7.59 -13.88
C ARG A 29 10.21 6.74 -12.67
N PHE A 30 9.62 7.09 -11.53
CA PHE A 30 9.80 6.35 -10.29
C PHE A 30 8.47 6.18 -9.55
N ALA A 31 8.12 4.96 -9.16
CA ALA A 31 7.07 4.70 -8.19
C ALA A 31 7.70 4.19 -6.89
N PRO A 32 7.54 4.90 -5.76
CA PRO A 32 8.04 4.44 -4.47
C PRO A 32 7.21 3.29 -3.92
N ALA A 33 7.71 2.61 -2.89
CA ALA A 33 7.02 1.55 -2.15
C ALA A 33 5.88 2.11 -1.28
N GLU A 34 4.88 2.71 -1.93
CA GLU A 34 3.71 3.38 -1.37
C GLU A 34 2.42 2.72 -1.86
N PHE A 35 2.29 1.42 -1.64
CA PHE A 35 1.10 0.64 -2.03
C PHE A 35 0.16 0.50 -0.84
N GLU A 36 -0.40 1.61 -0.38
CA GLU A 36 -1.28 1.69 0.81
C GLU A 36 -2.33 2.80 0.64
N GLY A 37 -2.76 3.42 1.74
CA GLY A 37 -3.63 4.59 1.76
C GLY A 37 -2.93 5.88 1.33
N GLN A 38 -3.69 6.96 1.23
CA GLN A 38 -3.18 8.27 0.82
C GLN A 38 -2.07 8.76 1.75
N PRO A 39 -0.89 9.15 1.20
CA PRO A 39 0.22 9.67 2.00
C PRO A 39 -0.16 10.88 2.87
N GLY A 40 -1.00 11.79 2.36
CA GLY A 40 -1.44 12.98 3.06
C GLY A 40 -2.28 12.72 4.32
N LEU A 41 -2.85 11.51 4.46
CA LEU A 41 -3.60 11.09 5.64
C LEU A 41 -2.74 10.34 6.66
N ARG A 42 -1.47 10.08 6.35
CA ARG A 42 -0.54 9.41 7.26
C ARG A 42 -0.06 10.40 8.33
N GLY A 43 -0.16 9.99 9.60
CA GLY A 43 0.41 10.75 10.71
C GLY A 43 1.93 10.90 10.56
N GLN A 44 2.45 12.05 10.95
CA GLN A 44 3.89 12.27 10.98
C GLN A 44 4.52 11.48 12.13
N ASN A 45 5.77 11.00 11.92
CA ASN A 45 6.58 10.30 12.94
C ASN A 45 5.93 9.04 13.52
N THR A 46 5.17 8.30 12.74
CA THR A 46 4.66 7.01 13.16
C THR A 46 5.69 5.90 12.90
N LEU A 47 5.72 4.88 13.77
CA LEU A 47 6.52 3.66 13.54
C LEU A 47 6.17 2.99 12.20
N LEU A 48 4.97 3.25 11.70
CA LEU A 48 4.46 2.72 10.42
C LEU A 48 4.98 3.50 9.20
N ASP A 49 5.61 4.66 9.38
CA ASP A 49 6.13 5.46 8.25
C ASP A 49 7.24 4.75 7.47
N ARG A 50 8.14 4.06 8.18
CA ARG A 50 9.23 3.26 7.58
C ARG A 50 10.07 4.02 6.54
N GLY A 51 10.23 5.32 6.72
CA GLY A 51 11.00 6.19 5.82
C GLY A 51 10.25 6.57 4.52
N ARG A 52 8.95 6.33 4.44
CA ARG A 52 8.14 6.69 3.26
C ARG A 52 8.01 8.20 3.10
N ASN A 53 7.78 8.94 4.18
CA ASN A 53 7.74 10.41 4.13
C ASN A 53 9.06 10.98 3.63
N SER A 54 10.20 10.41 4.02
CA SER A 54 11.51 10.81 3.52
C SER A 54 11.67 10.51 2.03
N ALA A 55 11.17 9.36 1.55
CA ALA A 55 11.19 9.02 0.14
C ALA A 55 10.35 9.97 -0.70
N LEU A 56 9.15 10.33 -0.24
CA LEU A 56 8.28 11.30 -0.92
C LEU A 56 8.90 12.71 -0.93
N ALA A 57 9.49 13.14 0.18
CA ALA A 57 10.19 14.42 0.26
C ALA A 57 11.35 14.48 -0.73
N LEU A 58 12.13 13.40 -0.84
CA LEU A 58 13.26 13.29 -1.77
C LEU A 58 12.78 13.31 -3.24
N LEU A 59 11.73 12.55 -3.58
CA LEU A 59 11.12 12.57 -4.91
C LEU A 59 10.55 13.95 -5.26
N HIS A 60 9.91 14.61 -4.29
CA HIS A 60 9.42 15.97 -4.49
C HIS A 60 10.58 16.96 -4.73
N HIS A 61 11.69 16.82 -4.02
CA HIS A 61 12.91 17.61 -4.28
C HIS A 61 13.41 17.44 -5.72
N TYR A 62 13.41 16.21 -6.22
CA TYR A 62 13.88 15.90 -7.58
C TYR A 62 12.78 15.96 -8.67
N ARG A 63 11.61 16.53 -8.41
CA ARG A 63 10.47 16.57 -9.36
C ARG A 63 10.78 17.21 -10.72
N GLY A 64 11.81 18.03 -10.81
CA GLY A 64 12.32 18.61 -12.06
C GLY A 64 13.20 17.68 -12.90
N HIS A 65 13.62 16.53 -12.34
CA HIS A 65 14.54 15.58 -12.97
C HIS A 65 13.90 14.22 -13.20
N ILE A 66 12.93 13.84 -12.37
CA ILE A 66 12.27 12.54 -12.44
C ILE A 66 10.76 12.72 -12.20
N GLN A 67 9.94 12.07 -13.00
CA GLN A 67 8.51 11.99 -12.81
C GLN A 67 8.21 10.88 -11.79
N TYR A 68 7.33 11.12 -10.82
CA TYR A 68 6.95 10.06 -9.88
C TYR A 68 5.45 10.00 -9.66
N THR A 69 4.98 8.83 -9.24
CA THR A 69 3.60 8.61 -8.81
C THR A 69 3.55 7.70 -7.59
N VAL A 70 2.56 7.92 -6.74
CA VAL A 70 2.19 7.04 -5.64
C VAL A 70 0.98 6.22 -6.06
N PHE A 71 1.03 4.90 -5.84
CA PHE A 71 -0.11 4.02 -6.08
C PHE A 71 -0.91 3.82 -4.78
N VAL A 72 -2.03 4.52 -4.68
CA VAL A 72 -2.95 4.41 -3.55
C VAL A 72 -3.93 3.28 -3.81
N CYS A 73 -3.80 2.18 -3.09
CA CYS A 73 -4.61 0.97 -3.31
C CYS A 73 -5.46 0.55 -2.08
N GLY A 74 -5.32 1.28 -0.96
CA GLY A 74 -5.97 0.89 0.29
C GLY A 74 -5.30 -0.33 0.93
N ILE A 75 -6.11 -1.20 1.51
CA ILE A 75 -5.67 -2.41 2.22
C ILE A 75 -5.68 -3.59 1.25
N LEU A 76 -4.61 -4.39 1.25
CA LEU A 76 -4.56 -5.59 0.41
C LEU A 76 -5.42 -6.70 1.02
N TYR A 77 -6.29 -7.33 0.21
CA TYR A 77 -7.12 -8.48 0.61
C TYR A 77 -6.30 -9.63 1.18
N GLU A 78 -5.10 -9.83 0.67
CA GLU A 78 -4.19 -10.90 1.04
C GLU A 78 -3.79 -10.86 2.53
N ARG A 79 -4.02 -9.72 3.22
CA ARG A 79 -3.84 -9.63 4.69
C ARG A 79 -4.78 -10.53 5.47
N PHE A 80 -5.95 -10.79 4.91
CA PHE A 80 -7.01 -11.59 5.57
C PHE A 80 -7.04 -13.04 5.09
N SER A 81 -6.12 -13.44 4.21
CA SER A 81 -5.97 -14.83 3.78
C SER A 81 -5.30 -15.69 4.86
N VAL A 82 -5.42 -17.00 4.74
CA VAL A 82 -4.72 -17.94 5.62
C VAL A 82 -3.21 -17.70 5.54
N ASN A 83 -2.56 -17.53 6.69
CA ASN A 83 -1.15 -17.12 6.86
C ASN A 83 -0.84 -15.69 6.33
N GLY A 84 -1.85 -14.88 6.05
CA GLY A 84 -1.71 -13.48 5.67
C GLY A 84 -0.95 -13.26 4.36
N MET A 85 -0.39 -12.07 4.20
CA MET A 85 0.38 -11.66 3.01
C MET A 85 1.62 -12.54 2.75
N MET A 86 2.18 -13.15 3.79
CA MET A 86 3.38 -14.02 3.64
C MET A 86 3.11 -15.24 2.77
N SER A 87 1.89 -15.79 2.78
CA SER A 87 1.50 -16.92 1.92
C SER A 87 1.57 -16.56 0.43
N HIS A 88 1.43 -15.27 0.12
CA HIS A 88 1.57 -14.71 -1.23
C HIS A 88 2.97 -14.14 -1.50
N ARG A 89 3.94 -14.39 -0.62
CA ARG A 89 5.30 -13.84 -0.68
C ARG A 89 5.35 -12.31 -0.66
N LEU A 90 4.33 -11.68 -0.08
CA LEU A 90 4.25 -10.23 0.10
C LEU A 90 4.69 -9.85 1.51
N GLY A 91 5.53 -8.83 1.62
CA GLY A 91 5.94 -8.28 2.90
C GLY A 91 6.71 -9.23 3.83
N VAL A 92 7.36 -10.27 3.29
CA VAL A 92 8.04 -11.33 4.07
C VAL A 92 9.02 -10.76 5.12
N ASN A 93 9.71 -9.69 4.78
CA ASN A 93 10.68 -9.06 5.68
C ASN A 93 10.12 -7.76 6.32
N SER A 94 8.83 -7.53 6.25
CA SER A 94 8.22 -6.29 6.75
C SER A 94 7.94 -6.28 8.25
N GLY A 95 7.87 -7.47 8.88
CA GLY A 95 7.40 -7.66 10.25
C GLY A 95 5.86 -7.55 10.41
N TYR A 96 5.12 -7.38 9.30
CA TYR A 96 3.66 -7.19 9.29
C TYR A 96 2.99 -8.00 8.17
N GLY A 97 3.54 -9.16 7.87
CA GLY A 97 3.04 -10.04 6.80
C GLY A 97 2.17 -11.19 7.30
N SER A 98 2.11 -11.42 8.61
CA SER A 98 1.35 -12.52 9.20
C SER A 98 -0.15 -12.23 9.24
N GLU A 99 -0.95 -13.30 9.31
CA GLU A 99 -2.39 -13.19 9.51
C GLU A 99 -2.69 -12.52 10.85
N GLY A 100 -3.64 -11.60 10.88
CA GLY A 100 -4.14 -10.97 12.09
C GLY A 100 -3.38 -9.74 12.58
N GLU A 101 -2.35 -9.30 11.86
CA GLU A 101 -1.53 -8.15 12.29
C GLU A 101 -2.13 -6.78 11.95
N PHE A 102 -3.29 -6.73 11.31
CA PHE A 102 -3.86 -5.45 10.84
C PHE A 102 -5.40 -5.48 10.83
N ILE A 103 -6.04 -4.55 11.54
CA ILE A 103 -7.50 -4.34 11.66
C ILE A 103 -8.24 -5.51 12.29
N ALA A 104 -8.09 -6.72 11.75
CA ALA A 104 -8.77 -7.91 12.22
C ALA A 104 -7.86 -9.15 12.13
N ASP A 105 -7.99 -10.04 13.09
CA ASP A 105 -7.37 -11.37 13.07
C ASP A 105 -8.45 -12.43 12.74
N PRO A 106 -8.52 -12.91 11.50
CA PRO A 106 -9.49 -13.95 11.12
C PRO A 106 -9.26 -15.28 11.84
N ARG A 107 -8.03 -15.55 12.28
CA ARG A 107 -7.66 -16.78 12.98
C ARG A 107 -8.18 -16.80 14.42
N GLN A 108 -7.99 -15.67 15.14
CA GLN A 108 -8.40 -15.52 16.53
C GLN A 108 -9.82 -14.95 16.67
N MET A 109 -10.44 -14.54 15.56
CA MET A 109 -11.76 -13.89 15.53
C MET A 109 -11.80 -12.63 16.39
N THR A 110 -10.72 -11.85 16.36
CA THR A 110 -10.61 -10.57 17.07
C THR A 110 -10.43 -9.42 16.09
N SER A 111 -10.90 -8.24 16.48
CA SER A 111 -10.70 -7.01 15.71
C SER A 111 -10.43 -5.86 16.66
N MET A 112 -9.46 -5.02 16.30
CA MET A 112 -9.16 -3.78 17.01
C MET A 112 -9.04 -2.65 15.98
N ALA A 113 -10.19 -2.09 15.61
CA ALA A 113 -10.27 -0.98 14.67
C ALA A 113 -11.45 -0.07 15.02
N PRO A 114 -11.36 1.23 14.76
CA PRO A 114 -12.47 2.15 14.97
C PRO A 114 -13.59 1.84 13.95
N ILE A 115 -14.77 1.47 14.47
CA ILE A 115 -15.97 1.25 13.65
C ILE A 115 -16.58 2.57 13.21
N TYR A 116 -16.41 3.63 14.03
CA TYR A 116 -16.91 4.97 13.75
C TYR A 116 -15.76 5.96 13.59
N ASP A 117 -15.93 6.92 12.69
CA ASP A 117 -15.05 8.05 12.54
C ASP A 117 -15.32 9.15 13.60
N ALA A 118 -14.54 10.23 13.58
CA ALA A 118 -14.69 11.34 14.51
C ALA A 118 -16.05 12.08 14.38
N ALA A 119 -16.74 11.94 13.26
CA ALA A 119 -18.08 12.50 13.01
C ALA A 119 -19.20 11.51 13.29
N ASN A 120 -18.89 10.35 13.94
CA ASN A 120 -19.81 9.28 14.27
C ASN A 120 -20.46 8.59 13.06
N ASN A 121 -19.80 8.63 11.89
CA ASN A 121 -20.18 7.81 10.74
C ASN A 121 -19.42 6.48 10.75
N LEU A 122 -19.97 5.45 10.11
CA LEU A 122 -19.25 4.18 9.96
C LEU A 122 -17.94 4.40 9.16
N SER A 123 -16.83 3.99 9.75
CA SER A 123 -15.52 4.07 9.12
C SER A 123 -15.47 3.20 7.87
N SER A 124 -15.14 3.80 6.73
CA SER A 124 -15.01 3.13 5.45
C SER A 124 -13.56 2.83 5.11
N ILE A 125 -13.34 1.68 4.50
CA ILE A 125 -12.03 1.24 4.01
C ILE A 125 -12.14 0.86 2.54
N CYS A 126 -11.01 0.96 1.84
CA CYS A 126 -10.86 0.45 0.49
C CYS A 126 -9.97 -0.79 0.54
N LEU A 127 -10.40 -1.85 -0.11
CA LEU A 127 -9.70 -3.12 -0.24
C LEU A 127 -9.39 -3.37 -1.72
N THR A 128 -8.18 -3.84 -2.00
CA THR A 128 -7.75 -4.16 -3.37
C THR A 128 -6.89 -5.41 -3.35
N SER A 129 -7.04 -6.29 -4.35
CA SER A 129 -6.15 -7.43 -4.51
C SER A 129 -4.75 -6.97 -4.96
N ALA A 130 -3.71 -7.56 -4.42
CA ALA A 130 -2.33 -7.32 -4.87
C ALA A 130 -2.14 -7.66 -6.35
N TYR A 131 -2.89 -8.64 -6.88
CA TYR A 131 -2.88 -8.99 -8.30
C TYR A 131 -3.48 -7.88 -9.17
N ASP A 132 -4.57 -7.26 -8.72
CA ASP A 132 -5.18 -6.12 -9.42
C ASP A 132 -4.27 -4.89 -9.35
N VAL A 133 -3.61 -4.66 -8.21
CA VAL A 133 -2.58 -3.62 -8.08
C VAL A 133 -1.48 -3.82 -9.10
N ALA A 134 -0.96 -5.06 -9.25
CA ALA A 134 0.09 -5.35 -10.21
C ALA A 134 -0.37 -5.07 -11.66
N GLN A 135 -1.58 -5.48 -12.04
CA GLN A 135 -2.14 -5.21 -13.37
C GLN A 135 -2.33 -3.70 -13.60
N PHE A 136 -2.80 -2.97 -12.60
CA PHE A 136 -2.95 -1.52 -12.68
C PHE A 136 -1.61 -0.82 -12.88
N VAL A 137 -0.57 -1.22 -12.13
CA VAL A 137 0.79 -0.69 -12.28
C VAL A 137 1.32 -0.93 -13.68
N VAL A 138 1.14 -2.15 -14.23
CA VAL A 138 1.57 -2.47 -15.61
C VAL A 138 0.87 -1.56 -16.62
N ARG A 139 -0.45 -1.35 -16.51
CA ARG A 139 -1.19 -0.45 -17.39
C ARG A 139 -0.77 1.02 -17.25
N ALA A 140 -0.39 1.44 -16.05
CA ALA A 140 0.11 2.79 -15.81
C ALA A 140 1.42 3.08 -16.55
N LEU A 141 2.21 2.05 -16.91
CA LEU A 141 3.44 2.22 -17.69
C LEU A 141 3.17 2.79 -19.10
N ASP A 142 2.01 2.49 -19.67
CA ASP A 142 1.61 2.95 -21.02
C ASP A 142 1.10 4.40 -21.02
N MET A 143 0.86 5.00 -19.85
CA MET A 143 0.42 6.40 -19.79
C MET A 143 1.54 7.34 -20.25
N PRO A 144 1.23 8.36 -21.06
CA PRO A 144 2.23 9.31 -21.54
C PRO A 144 2.86 10.14 -20.41
N THR A 145 2.08 10.48 -19.40
CA THR A 145 2.51 11.24 -18.20
C THR A 145 1.91 10.62 -16.95
N TRP A 146 2.64 10.73 -15.84
CA TRP A 146 2.17 10.25 -14.55
C TRP A 146 1.71 11.42 -13.68
N PRO A 147 0.48 11.41 -13.14
CA PRO A 147 0.12 12.29 -12.03
C PRO A 147 0.92 11.91 -10.77
N SER A 148 0.98 12.81 -9.80
CA SER A 148 1.68 12.53 -8.53
C SER A 148 1.07 11.39 -7.71
N GLU A 149 -0.21 11.07 -7.96
CA GLU A 149 -0.95 10.01 -7.29
C GLU A 149 -1.88 9.30 -8.29
N MET A 150 -1.94 7.98 -8.21
CA MET A 150 -2.90 7.13 -8.90
C MET A 150 -3.63 6.27 -7.88
N SER A 151 -4.93 6.50 -7.75
CA SER A 151 -5.77 5.78 -6.79
C SER A 151 -6.57 4.67 -7.46
N MET A 152 -6.64 3.54 -6.80
CA MET A 152 -7.49 2.41 -7.18
C MET A 152 -8.24 1.86 -5.96
N CYS A 153 -9.37 1.25 -6.19
CA CYS A 153 -10.17 0.61 -5.16
C CYS A 153 -10.90 -0.60 -5.76
N GLY A 154 -10.56 -1.79 -5.33
CA GLY A 154 -11.27 -3.01 -5.73
C GLY A 154 -12.67 -3.03 -5.14
N GLU A 155 -12.78 -2.82 -3.82
CA GLU A 155 -14.05 -2.73 -3.13
C GLU A 155 -13.98 -1.71 -1.99
N ARG A 156 -15.06 -0.96 -1.80
CA ARG A 156 -15.24 -0.06 -0.65
C ARG A 156 -16.27 -0.68 0.30
N MET A 157 -15.88 -0.86 1.53
CA MET A 157 -16.79 -1.35 2.57
C MET A 157 -16.55 -0.65 3.91
N THR A 158 -17.43 -0.84 4.87
CA THR A 158 -17.18 -0.37 6.24
C THR A 158 -16.32 -1.36 7.01
N VAL A 159 -15.63 -0.89 8.05
CA VAL A 159 -14.90 -1.76 8.98
C VAL A 159 -15.85 -2.78 9.61
N HIS A 160 -17.08 -2.36 9.94
CA HIS A 160 -18.13 -3.25 10.43
C HIS A 160 -18.44 -4.38 9.44
N THR A 161 -18.66 -4.04 8.17
CA THR A 161 -18.93 -5.04 7.11
C THR A 161 -17.76 -6.03 6.95
N LEU A 162 -16.52 -5.54 7.01
CA LEU A 162 -15.34 -6.43 6.96
C LEU A 162 -15.35 -7.45 8.10
N VAL A 163 -15.58 -6.98 9.35
CA VAL A 163 -15.61 -7.85 10.53
C VAL A 163 -16.72 -8.90 10.43
N GLU A 164 -17.94 -8.50 10.03
CA GLU A 164 -19.05 -9.44 9.84
C GLU A 164 -18.78 -10.44 8.71
N THR A 165 -18.12 -10.02 7.63
CA THR A 165 -17.73 -10.91 6.53
C THR A 165 -16.74 -11.97 7.01
N ILE A 166 -15.69 -11.57 7.76
CA ILE A 166 -14.73 -12.49 8.35
C ILE A 166 -15.43 -13.50 9.25
N ARG A 167 -16.33 -13.02 10.12
CA ARG A 167 -17.13 -13.86 11.03
C ARG A 167 -17.96 -14.89 10.27
N ALA A 168 -18.68 -14.45 9.24
CA ALA A 168 -19.51 -15.32 8.41
C ALA A 168 -18.71 -16.38 7.64
N CYS A 169 -17.51 -16.04 7.18
CA CYS A 169 -16.63 -16.99 6.51
C CYS A 169 -16.11 -18.06 7.46
N ARG A 170 -15.69 -17.69 8.67
CA ARG A 170 -15.13 -18.66 9.65
C ARG A 170 -16.21 -19.57 10.23
N SER A 171 -17.42 -19.08 10.50
CA SER A 171 -18.51 -19.91 11.04
C SER A 171 -18.98 -21.02 10.09
N LYS A 172 -18.56 -21.02 8.82
CA LYS A 172 -18.84 -22.09 7.86
C LYS A 172 -17.82 -23.26 7.91
N TYR A 173 -16.73 -23.08 8.64
CA TYR A 173 -15.63 -24.05 8.72
C TYR A 173 -15.42 -24.61 10.15
N THR A 174 -16.28 -24.26 11.09
CA THR A 174 -16.40 -24.84 12.43
C THR A 174 -17.67 -25.69 12.53
#